data_733f26b69922d7e4d6c7f0c077e5aee0
#
_entry.id   733f26b69922d7e4d6c7f0c077e5aee0
#
_cell.length_a   1.000
_cell.length_b   1.000
_cell.length_c   1.000
_cell.angle_alpha   90.00
_cell.angle_beta   90.00
_cell.angle_gamma   90.00
#
_symmetry.space_group_name_H-M   'P 1'
#
loop_
_entity.id
_entity.type
_entity.pdbx_description
1 polymer ?
#
loop_
_entity_poly.entity_id
_entity_poly.type
_entity_poly.pdbx_seq_one_letter_code
_entity_poly.pdbx_strand_id
1 'polypeptide(L)'
;MTENAPTELAITGMTCDGCAAHVRKALEGVPGVREAQVSYPDATARVVLEGEVPMQRLIKAVVASGYGVHPRSDGASSTNDGQELHIAVIGSGGAAMACALKAVERGARVTLIERSTIGGTCVNIGCVPSKIMIRAAHIAHLRRESPFDDGIQAVAPTIQRTALLVQQQARVDELRHAKYEGILDGNPAITVLRGEARFKDSRSVVVHLNDGGERVVMFDRCLVATGASPAVPPIPGLKDTPYWTSTEALVSESIPERLAVIGSSVVALELAQAFARLGSKVTILARSTLLFREDPAIGEAITAAFRAEEIDVLEHTQASQIAYADGEFVLATGHGEIRADKLLVATGRAPNTRSLNLEAAGVAINAQGAIVLDQGMRTSSPDIYSAGDCTDQPQFVYVAAAAGTRAAINMTGGDVALDLTAMPAVVFTDPQVATVGYTARRKRTTRVSKPTADCSR
;
A
#
# COMPACT_ATOMS: atom_id res chain seq x y z
N MET A 1 -11.17 -37.32 -39.78
CA MET A 1 -11.19 -37.05 -38.34
C MET A 1 -10.29 -35.82 -38.12
N THR A 2 -10.87 -34.65 -37.96
CA THR A 2 -10.14 -33.42 -37.72
C THR A 2 -9.64 -33.45 -36.28
N GLU A 3 -8.33 -33.58 -36.08
CA GLU A 3 -7.70 -33.37 -34.76
C GLU A 3 -7.96 -31.91 -34.33
N ASN A 4 -8.75 -31.77 -33.28
CA ASN A 4 -8.95 -30.46 -32.64
C ASN A 4 -7.62 -29.99 -32.03
N ALA A 5 -7.22 -28.75 -32.30
CA ALA A 5 -6.06 -28.15 -31.69
C ALA A 5 -6.18 -28.19 -30.15
N PRO A 6 -5.11 -28.49 -29.43
CA PRO A 6 -5.15 -28.55 -27.95
C PRO A 6 -5.53 -27.20 -27.35
N THR A 7 -6.41 -27.21 -26.38
CA THR A 7 -6.79 -25.99 -25.61
C THR A 7 -5.72 -25.68 -24.59
N GLU A 8 -5.20 -24.46 -24.60
CA GLU A 8 -4.22 -23.99 -23.62
C GLU A 8 -4.87 -23.14 -22.53
N LEU A 9 -4.49 -23.41 -21.26
CA LEU A 9 -4.94 -22.71 -20.08
C LEU A 9 -3.72 -22.19 -19.31
N ALA A 10 -3.78 -20.95 -18.80
CA ALA A 10 -2.84 -20.44 -17.81
C ALA A 10 -3.36 -20.79 -16.43
N ILE A 11 -2.51 -21.40 -15.58
CA ILE A 11 -2.85 -21.87 -14.24
C ILE A 11 -2.10 -21.04 -13.21
N THR A 12 -2.81 -20.49 -12.23
CA THR A 12 -2.20 -19.72 -11.15
C THR A 12 -2.36 -20.41 -9.80
N GLY A 13 -1.41 -20.16 -8.88
CA GLY A 13 -1.43 -20.74 -7.53
C GLY A 13 -0.67 -22.05 -7.40
N MET A 14 -0.07 -22.62 -8.47
CA MET A 14 0.83 -23.75 -8.36
C MET A 14 2.17 -23.32 -7.74
N THR A 15 2.72 -24.15 -6.84
CA THR A 15 3.98 -23.90 -6.15
C THR A 15 5.02 -25.03 -6.31
N CYS A 16 4.62 -26.16 -6.90
CA CYS A 16 5.48 -27.32 -7.13
C CYS A 16 4.86 -28.30 -8.14
N ASP A 17 5.59 -29.32 -8.55
CA ASP A 17 5.11 -30.37 -9.47
C ASP A 17 3.94 -31.19 -8.91
N GLY A 18 3.82 -31.30 -7.58
CA GLY A 18 2.67 -31.92 -6.94
C GLY A 18 1.36 -31.15 -7.20
N CYS A 19 1.44 -29.80 -7.25
CA CYS A 19 0.32 -28.96 -7.64
C CYS A 19 -0.07 -29.19 -9.11
N ALA A 20 0.93 -29.29 -10.01
CA ALA A 20 0.68 -29.58 -11.42
C ALA A 20 0.01 -30.93 -11.62
N ALA A 21 0.43 -31.96 -10.89
CA ALA A 21 -0.22 -33.29 -10.90
C ALA A 21 -1.67 -33.24 -10.42
N HIS A 22 -1.97 -32.40 -9.41
CA HIS A 22 -3.33 -32.22 -8.88
C HIS A 22 -4.25 -31.53 -9.89
N VAL A 23 -3.77 -30.45 -10.53
CA VAL A 23 -4.50 -29.76 -11.61
C VAL A 23 -4.73 -30.69 -12.80
N ARG A 24 -3.72 -31.47 -13.22
CA ARG A 24 -3.86 -32.46 -14.29
C ARG A 24 -4.98 -33.45 -14.01
N LYS A 25 -4.99 -34.02 -12.81
CA LYS A 25 -6.03 -34.99 -12.41
C LYS A 25 -7.44 -34.37 -12.42
N ALA A 26 -7.55 -33.10 -12.02
CA ALA A 26 -8.82 -32.35 -12.05
C ALA A 26 -9.32 -32.14 -13.48
N LEU A 27 -8.42 -31.80 -14.42
CA LEU A 27 -8.77 -31.62 -15.84
C LEU A 27 -9.12 -32.93 -16.52
N GLU A 28 -8.36 -34.00 -16.28
CA GLU A 28 -8.64 -35.36 -16.81
C GLU A 28 -9.94 -35.94 -16.29
N GLY A 29 -10.44 -35.47 -15.13
CA GLY A 29 -11.75 -35.84 -14.59
C GLY A 29 -12.94 -35.16 -15.29
N VAL A 30 -12.73 -34.25 -16.22
CA VAL A 30 -13.81 -33.57 -16.96
C VAL A 30 -14.23 -34.44 -18.14
N PRO A 31 -15.52 -34.85 -18.25
CA PRO A 31 -16.01 -35.63 -19.39
C PRO A 31 -15.73 -34.92 -20.72
N GLY A 32 -15.06 -35.64 -21.64
CA GLY A 32 -14.64 -35.14 -22.94
C GLY A 32 -13.19 -34.62 -22.97
N VAL A 33 -12.44 -34.66 -21.87
CA VAL A 33 -10.99 -34.46 -21.85
C VAL A 33 -10.31 -35.83 -22.11
N ARG A 34 -9.51 -35.90 -23.16
CA ARG A 34 -8.70 -37.08 -23.49
C ARG A 34 -7.38 -37.12 -22.73
N GLU A 35 -6.73 -35.98 -22.63
CA GLU A 35 -5.42 -35.84 -22.00
C GLU A 35 -5.23 -34.41 -21.52
N ALA A 36 -4.55 -34.24 -20.38
CA ALA A 36 -4.09 -32.92 -19.89
C ALA A 36 -2.61 -32.98 -19.51
N GLN A 37 -1.82 -32.08 -20.08
CA GLN A 37 -0.43 -31.85 -19.71
C GLN A 37 -0.31 -30.56 -18.96
N VAL A 38 0.18 -30.61 -17.72
CA VAL A 38 0.32 -29.42 -16.85
C VAL A 38 1.78 -29.24 -16.47
N SER A 39 2.29 -28.03 -16.73
CA SER A 39 3.66 -27.62 -16.40
C SER A 39 3.63 -26.61 -15.26
N TYR A 40 4.29 -26.92 -14.14
CA TYR A 40 4.46 -25.99 -13.03
C TYR A 40 5.42 -24.82 -13.38
N PRO A 41 6.59 -25.08 -13.99
CA PRO A 41 7.51 -23.99 -14.34
C PRO A 41 6.91 -22.98 -15.33
N ASP A 42 6.09 -23.47 -16.29
CA ASP A 42 5.47 -22.63 -17.31
C ASP A 42 4.12 -22.08 -16.88
N ALA A 43 3.59 -22.52 -15.73
CA ALA A 43 2.27 -22.19 -15.22
C ALA A 43 1.14 -22.42 -16.24
N THR A 44 1.23 -23.52 -17.04
CA THR A 44 0.33 -23.82 -18.15
C THR A 44 -0.30 -25.21 -18.04
N ALA A 45 -1.48 -25.35 -18.63
CA ALA A 45 -2.10 -26.65 -18.91
C ALA A 45 -2.51 -26.70 -20.38
N ARG A 46 -2.10 -27.78 -21.08
CA ARG A 46 -2.50 -28.11 -22.45
C ARG A 46 -3.49 -29.28 -22.40
N VAL A 47 -4.72 -29.06 -22.89
CA VAL A 47 -5.81 -30.01 -22.78
C VAL A 47 -6.25 -30.47 -24.16
N VAL A 48 -6.23 -31.77 -24.40
CA VAL A 48 -6.72 -32.40 -25.64
C VAL A 48 -8.15 -32.89 -25.40
N LEU A 49 -9.07 -32.41 -26.24
CA LEU A 49 -10.51 -32.68 -26.08
C LEU A 49 -11.03 -33.72 -27.10
N GLU A 50 -11.92 -34.60 -26.64
CA GLU A 50 -12.72 -35.47 -27.49
C GLU A 50 -14.11 -34.83 -27.69
N GLY A 51 -14.24 -34.01 -28.74
CA GLY A 51 -15.47 -33.28 -29.02
C GLY A 51 -15.53 -31.88 -28.40
N GLU A 52 -16.71 -31.27 -28.44
CA GLU A 52 -16.93 -29.92 -27.85
C GLU A 52 -17.12 -29.99 -26.35
N VAL A 53 -16.11 -29.53 -25.58
CA VAL A 53 -16.20 -29.34 -24.13
C VAL A 53 -16.27 -27.85 -23.84
N PRO A 54 -17.34 -27.36 -23.19
CA PRO A 54 -17.42 -25.93 -22.83
C PRO A 54 -16.26 -25.52 -21.93
N MET A 55 -15.55 -24.47 -22.30
CA MET A 55 -14.42 -23.91 -21.55
C MET A 55 -14.72 -23.73 -20.06
N GLN A 56 -15.95 -23.33 -19.72
CA GLN A 56 -16.40 -23.14 -18.35
C GLN A 56 -16.33 -24.41 -17.49
N ARG A 57 -16.42 -25.62 -18.10
CA ARG A 57 -16.27 -26.88 -17.36
C ARG A 57 -14.83 -27.14 -16.95
N LEU A 58 -13.87 -26.81 -17.83
CA LEU A 58 -12.43 -26.88 -17.54
C LEU A 58 -12.04 -25.88 -16.43
N ILE A 59 -12.52 -24.66 -16.56
CA ILE A 59 -12.31 -23.60 -15.56
C ILE A 59 -12.86 -24.05 -14.20
N LYS A 60 -14.10 -24.55 -14.15
CA LYS A 60 -14.74 -24.99 -12.92
C LYS A 60 -14.00 -26.15 -12.24
N ALA A 61 -13.44 -27.09 -13.00
CA ALA A 61 -12.66 -28.19 -12.46
C ALA A 61 -11.36 -27.74 -11.80
N VAL A 62 -10.64 -26.81 -12.43
CA VAL A 62 -9.39 -26.25 -11.87
C VAL A 62 -9.68 -25.41 -10.64
N VAL A 63 -10.70 -24.53 -10.67
CA VAL A 63 -11.10 -23.72 -9.53
C VAL A 63 -11.55 -24.59 -8.35
N ALA A 64 -12.29 -25.66 -8.60
CA ALA A 64 -12.72 -26.61 -7.56
C ALA A 64 -11.55 -27.35 -6.91
N SER A 65 -10.41 -27.47 -7.60
CA SER A 65 -9.18 -28.04 -7.05
C SER A 65 -8.29 -27.03 -6.31
N GLY A 66 -8.77 -25.77 -6.17
CA GLY A 66 -8.10 -24.72 -5.38
C GLY A 66 -7.09 -23.85 -6.16
N TYR A 67 -7.09 -23.91 -7.50
CA TYR A 67 -6.17 -23.14 -8.34
C TYR A 67 -6.92 -22.14 -9.20
N GLY A 68 -6.24 -21.02 -9.55
CA GLY A 68 -6.76 -20.08 -10.52
C GLY A 68 -6.50 -20.57 -11.95
N VAL A 69 -7.40 -20.26 -12.89
CA VAL A 69 -7.26 -20.64 -14.30
C VAL A 69 -7.83 -19.57 -15.21
N HIS A 70 -7.11 -19.29 -16.29
CA HIS A 70 -7.55 -18.41 -17.38
C HIS A 70 -7.36 -19.12 -18.72
N PRO A 71 -8.32 -19.02 -19.66
CA PRO A 71 -8.09 -19.49 -21.02
C PRO A 71 -6.88 -18.74 -21.60
N ARG A 72 -5.93 -19.48 -22.16
CA ARG A 72 -4.90 -18.87 -23.00
C ARG A 72 -5.52 -18.73 -24.38
N SER A 73 -6.05 -17.56 -24.69
CA SER A 73 -6.52 -17.28 -26.04
C SER A 73 -5.29 -17.13 -26.93
N ASP A 74 -5.08 -18.11 -27.79
CA ASP A 74 -4.27 -17.88 -29.00
C ASP A 74 -4.96 -16.76 -29.76
N GLY A 75 -4.34 -15.56 -29.71
CA GLY A 75 -4.64 -14.46 -30.61
C GLY A 75 -6.10 -14.03 -30.70
N ALA A 76 -6.63 -13.34 -29.68
CA ALA A 76 -7.56 -12.26 -29.97
C ALA A 76 -6.72 -11.00 -30.18
N SER A 77 -6.10 -10.86 -31.33
CA SER A 77 -5.64 -9.58 -31.83
C SER A 77 -6.90 -8.73 -32.02
N SER A 78 -7.15 -7.80 -31.11
CA SER A 78 -7.85 -6.58 -31.47
C SER A 78 -7.01 -5.92 -32.57
N THR A 79 -7.54 -5.90 -33.77
CA THR A 79 -7.03 -5.19 -34.93
C THR A 79 -6.83 -3.70 -34.55
N ASN A 80 -5.64 -3.37 -34.14
CA ASN A 80 -5.02 -2.07 -34.35
C ASN A 80 -3.57 -2.37 -34.72
N ASP A 81 -3.15 -1.83 -35.89
CA ASP A 81 -1.84 -1.92 -36.49
C ASP A 81 -0.74 -2.30 -35.51
N GLY A 82 -0.21 -3.51 -35.57
CA GLY A 82 1.08 -4.04 -35.11
C GLY A 82 1.86 -3.36 -33.98
N GLN A 83 1.30 -2.41 -33.25
CA GLN A 83 1.95 -1.60 -32.26
C GLN A 83 1.60 -2.11 -30.84
N GLU A 84 2.61 -2.62 -30.16
CA GLU A 84 2.52 -3.08 -28.77
C GLU A 84 2.00 -1.97 -27.85
N LEU A 85 0.98 -2.27 -27.01
CA LEU A 85 0.36 -1.31 -26.11
C LEU A 85 1.43 -0.70 -25.18
N HIS A 86 1.57 0.61 -25.19
CA HIS A 86 2.51 1.33 -24.35
C HIS A 86 1.83 1.98 -23.14
N ILE A 87 2.24 1.56 -21.95
CA ILE A 87 1.71 2.06 -20.69
C ILE A 87 2.78 2.90 -19.96
N ALA A 88 2.46 4.16 -19.68
CA ALA A 88 3.26 4.98 -18.77
C ALA A 88 2.79 4.76 -17.32
N VAL A 89 3.73 4.56 -16.41
CA VAL A 89 3.47 4.38 -14.97
C VAL A 89 4.24 5.45 -14.20
N ILE A 90 3.54 6.35 -13.51
CA ILE A 90 4.15 7.46 -12.76
C ILE A 90 4.22 7.08 -11.28
N GLY A 91 5.44 6.82 -10.79
CA GLY A 91 5.76 6.30 -9.47
C GLY A 91 6.33 4.88 -9.54
N SER A 92 6.88 4.40 -8.42
CA SER A 92 7.49 3.06 -8.28
C SER A 92 7.08 2.33 -7.00
N GLY A 93 6.04 2.81 -6.31
CA GLY A 93 5.50 2.17 -5.12
C GLY A 93 4.68 0.91 -5.43
N GLY A 94 4.03 0.34 -4.41
CA GLY A 94 3.29 -0.93 -4.52
C GLY A 94 2.25 -0.97 -5.64
N ALA A 95 1.51 0.13 -5.87
CA ALA A 95 0.55 0.23 -6.96
C ALA A 95 1.23 0.20 -8.33
N ALA A 96 2.29 1.00 -8.49
CA ALA A 96 3.05 1.11 -9.74
C ALA A 96 3.70 -0.22 -10.13
N MET A 97 4.36 -0.90 -9.18
CA MET A 97 4.99 -2.20 -9.42
C MET A 97 3.96 -3.27 -9.79
N ALA A 98 2.87 -3.36 -9.04
CA ALA A 98 1.82 -4.33 -9.32
C ALA A 98 1.18 -4.10 -10.70
N CYS A 99 1.00 -2.82 -11.08
CA CYS A 99 0.51 -2.45 -12.39
C CYS A 99 1.52 -2.80 -13.50
N ALA A 100 2.78 -2.39 -13.35
CA ALA A 100 3.81 -2.61 -14.37
C ALA A 100 3.98 -4.12 -14.67
N LEU A 101 4.11 -4.93 -13.63
CA LEU A 101 4.27 -6.38 -13.77
C LEU A 101 3.03 -7.03 -14.41
N LYS A 102 1.83 -6.65 -13.97
CA LYS A 102 0.60 -7.19 -14.56
C LYS A 102 0.39 -6.73 -16.00
N ALA A 103 0.77 -5.51 -16.35
CA ALA A 103 0.69 -4.99 -17.70
C ALA A 103 1.62 -5.77 -18.65
N VAL A 104 2.87 -6.02 -18.24
CA VAL A 104 3.84 -6.83 -19.00
C VAL A 104 3.36 -8.28 -19.14
N GLU A 105 2.84 -8.91 -18.07
CA GLU A 105 2.24 -10.26 -18.13
C GLU A 105 1.12 -10.32 -19.20
N ARG A 106 0.47 -9.20 -19.47
CA ARG A 106 -0.61 -9.07 -20.46
C ARG A 106 -0.13 -8.55 -21.84
N GLY A 107 1.17 -8.51 -22.07
CA GLY A 107 1.79 -8.19 -23.35
C GLY A 107 1.95 -6.70 -23.65
N ALA A 108 1.90 -5.82 -22.64
CA ALA A 108 2.19 -4.40 -22.82
C ALA A 108 3.66 -4.09 -22.51
N ARG A 109 4.24 -3.08 -23.18
CA ARG A 109 5.49 -2.47 -22.75
C ARG A 109 5.20 -1.32 -21.78
N VAL A 110 6.09 -1.12 -20.81
CA VAL A 110 5.91 -0.14 -19.75
C VAL A 110 7.07 0.85 -19.69
N THR A 111 6.75 2.14 -19.56
CA THR A 111 7.71 3.16 -19.12
C THR A 111 7.36 3.58 -17.71
N LEU A 112 8.16 3.18 -16.73
CA LEU A 112 8.03 3.54 -15.32
C LEU A 112 8.86 4.78 -15.03
N ILE A 113 8.24 5.80 -14.43
CA ILE A 113 8.88 7.10 -14.17
C ILE A 113 8.95 7.31 -12.66
N GLU A 114 10.16 7.46 -12.12
CA GLU A 114 10.37 7.68 -10.69
C GLU A 114 11.35 8.82 -10.44
N ARG A 115 10.90 9.82 -9.67
CA ARG A 115 11.70 11.02 -9.36
C ARG A 115 12.72 10.81 -8.25
N SER A 116 12.52 9.81 -7.38
CA SER A 116 13.33 9.58 -6.19
C SER A 116 13.77 8.12 -6.07
N THR A 117 13.74 7.55 -4.88
CA THR A 117 14.16 6.17 -4.63
C THR A 117 13.08 5.18 -5.10
N ILE A 118 13.47 4.17 -5.87
CA ILE A 118 12.59 3.07 -6.29
C ILE A 118 11.97 2.37 -5.07
N GLY A 119 10.70 1.93 -5.20
CA GLY A 119 9.99 1.18 -4.17
C GLY A 119 8.96 2.01 -3.40
N GLY A 120 9.00 3.35 -3.52
CA GLY A 120 8.06 4.26 -2.90
C GLY A 120 8.12 4.26 -1.37
N THR A 121 7.05 4.73 -0.72
CA THR A 121 7.01 4.97 0.73
C THR A 121 7.17 3.70 1.56
N CYS A 122 6.43 2.63 1.25
CA CYS A 122 6.31 1.47 2.14
C CYS A 122 7.64 0.81 2.45
N VAL A 123 8.46 0.51 1.45
CA VAL A 123 9.75 -0.15 1.67
C VAL A 123 10.81 0.80 2.20
N ASN A 124 10.86 2.06 1.72
CA ASN A 124 11.97 2.96 2.01
C ASN A 124 11.83 3.73 3.34
N ILE A 125 10.64 4.32 3.58
CA ILE A 125 10.40 5.29 4.66
C ILE A 125 9.04 5.07 5.36
N GLY A 126 8.44 3.90 5.23
CA GLY A 126 7.11 3.59 5.76
C GLY A 126 7.04 2.28 6.52
N CYS A 127 6.26 1.33 5.98
CA CYS A 127 5.92 0.09 6.66
C CYS A 127 7.15 -0.73 7.08
N VAL A 128 8.13 -0.89 6.20
CA VAL A 128 9.30 -1.74 6.49
C VAL A 128 10.14 -1.16 7.63
N PRO A 129 10.68 0.07 7.52
CA PRO A 129 11.51 0.61 8.61
C PRO A 129 10.71 0.80 9.92
N SER A 130 9.42 1.18 9.86
CA SER A 130 8.62 1.35 11.07
C SER A 130 8.38 0.03 11.79
N LYS A 131 8.07 -1.06 11.08
CA LYS A 131 7.84 -2.37 11.70
C LYS A 131 9.13 -2.99 12.28
N ILE A 132 10.27 -2.71 11.66
CA ILE A 132 11.58 -3.08 12.24
C ILE A 132 11.82 -2.31 13.54
N MET A 133 11.60 -0.99 13.56
CA MET A 133 11.75 -0.18 14.76
C MET A 133 10.78 -0.58 15.87
N ILE A 134 9.49 -0.76 15.54
CA ILE A 134 8.45 -1.19 16.49
C ILE A 134 8.83 -2.56 17.10
N ARG A 135 9.30 -3.50 16.28
CA ARG A 135 9.72 -4.81 16.78
C ARG A 135 10.93 -4.73 17.71
N ALA A 136 11.92 -3.90 17.37
CA ALA A 136 13.08 -3.67 18.24
C ALA A 136 12.66 -3.02 19.58
N ALA A 137 11.77 -2.02 19.53
CA ALA A 137 11.22 -1.35 20.69
C ALA A 137 10.41 -2.30 21.59
N HIS A 138 9.61 -3.18 20.98
CA HIS A 138 8.87 -4.21 21.70
C HIS A 138 9.80 -5.22 22.41
N ILE A 139 10.87 -5.64 21.78
CA ILE A 139 11.88 -6.52 22.41
C ILE A 139 12.57 -5.79 23.58
N ALA A 140 12.89 -4.50 23.43
CA ALA A 140 13.47 -3.70 24.51
C ALA A 140 12.51 -3.58 25.71
N HIS A 141 11.22 -3.36 25.45
CA HIS A 141 10.18 -3.31 26.46
C HIS A 141 10.05 -4.64 27.22
N LEU A 142 9.88 -5.78 26.51
CA LEU A 142 9.77 -7.11 27.13
C LEU A 142 11.00 -7.51 27.96
N ARG A 143 12.18 -6.98 27.64
CA ARG A 143 13.39 -7.21 28.45
C ARG A 143 13.41 -6.36 29.72
N ARG A 144 12.81 -5.17 29.70
CA ARG A 144 12.74 -4.26 30.83
C ARG A 144 11.63 -4.65 31.81
N GLU A 145 10.50 -5.11 31.27
CA GLU A 145 9.28 -5.40 31.99
C GLU A 145 8.79 -6.81 31.64
N SER A 146 9.34 -7.81 32.33
CA SER A 146 8.90 -9.19 32.14
C SER A 146 7.56 -9.44 32.85
N PRO A 147 6.50 -9.89 32.13
CA PRO A 147 5.27 -10.33 32.80
C PRO A 147 5.44 -11.65 33.55
N PHE A 148 6.63 -12.26 33.50
CA PHE A 148 7.02 -13.53 34.14
C PHE A 148 8.27 -13.34 35.00
N ASP A 149 8.41 -12.23 35.69
CA ASP A 149 9.59 -11.81 36.43
C ASP A 149 9.99 -12.78 37.58
N ASP A 150 9.06 -13.55 38.14
CA ASP A 150 9.34 -14.65 39.04
C ASP A 150 10.23 -15.76 38.41
N GLY A 151 10.11 -15.98 37.10
CA GLY A 151 10.87 -17.03 36.39
C GLY A 151 11.81 -16.50 35.32
N ILE A 152 11.54 -15.32 34.78
CA ILE A 152 12.34 -14.65 33.73
C ILE A 152 12.66 -13.24 34.20
N GLN A 153 13.84 -13.07 34.78
CA GLN A 153 14.28 -11.79 35.33
C GLN A 153 14.23 -10.67 34.31
N ALA A 154 13.58 -9.56 34.68
CA ALA A 154 13.61 -8.32 33.92
C ALA A 154 15.01 -7.69 33.98
N VAL A 155 15.56 -7.34 32.81
CA VAL A 155 16.87 -6.68 32.64
C VAL A 155 16.74 -5.56 31.63
N ALA A 156 16.86 -4.32 32.07
CA ALA A 156 16.81 -3.17 31.20
C ALA A 156 17.95 -3.21 30.16
N PRO A 157 17.65 -3.27 28.87
CA PRO A 157 18.67 -3.32 27.84
C PRO A 157 19.32 -1.96 27.62
N THR A 158 20.60 -1.94 27.30
CA THR A 158 21.24 -0.75 26.74
C THR A 158 20.83 -0.60 25.28
N ILE A 159 20.28 0.57 24.92
CA ILE A 159 19.83 0.86 23.56
C ILE A 159 20.92 1.64 22.82
N GLN A 160 21.42 1.06 21.71
CA GLN A 160 22.33 1.69 20.77
C GLN A 160 21.55 2.05 19.49
N ARG A 161 20.97 3.24 19.44
CA ARG A 161 20.06 3.64 18.34
C ARG A 161 20.74 3.60 16.98
N THR A 162 21.99 4.04 16.88
CA THR A 162 22.78 4.01 15.62
C THR A 162 22.97 2.59 15.10
N ALA A 163 23.24 1.62 15.98
CA ALA A 163 23.36 0.21 15.59
C ALA A 163 22.02 -0.38 15.11
N LEU A 164 20.91 -0.03 15.78
CA LEU A 164 19.57 -0.42 15.33
C LEU A 164 19.22 0.21 13.97
N LEU A 165 19.64 1.46 13.73
CA LEU A 165 19.39 2.14 12.47
C LEU A 165 20.17 1.48 11.31
N VAL A 166 21.43 1.12 11.52
CA VAL A 166 22.23 0.38 10.53
C VAL A 166 21.56 -0.95 10.16
N GLN A 167 21.09 -1.73 11.14
CA GLN A 167 20.35 -2.97 10.89
C GLN A 167 19.02 -2.74 10.16
N GLN A 168 18.30 -1.68 10.53
CA GLN A 168 17.04 -1.28 9.87
C GLN A 168 17.31 -0.95 8.40
N GLN A 169 18.32 -0.13 8.13
CA GLN A 169 18.64 0.30 6.77
C GLN A 169 19.12 -0.88 5.90
N ALA A 170 19.94 -1.77 6.43
CA ALA A 170 20.38 -2.97 5.69
C ALA A 170 19.20 -3.84 5.24
N ARG A 171 18.16 -4.01 6.09
CA ARG A 171 16.95 -4.75 5.72
C ARG A 171 16.08 -4.01 4.71
N VAL A 172 16.01 -2.68 4.81
CA VAL A 172 15.31 -1.85 3.82
C VAL A 172 15.97 -1.99 2.45
N ASP A 173 17.31 -1.89 2.39
CA ASP A 173 18.06 -1.98 1.15
C ASP A 173 17.96 -3.38 0.51
N GLU A 174 18.07 -4.44 1.32
CA GLU A 174 17.86 -5.83 0.88
C GLU A 174 16.47 -6.02 0.25
N LEU A 175 15.42 -5.57 0.94
CA LEU A 175 14.06 -5.73 0.46
C LEU A 175 13.77 -4.86 -0.77
N ARG A 176 14.30 -3.63 -0.82
CA ARG A 176 14.18 -2.76 -1.99
C ARG A 176 14.82 -3.41 -3.20
N HIS A 177 16.04 -3.89 -3.07
CA HIS A 177 16.74 -4.56 -4.16
C HIS A 177 15.98 -5.83 -4.61
N ALA A 178 15.64 -6.72 -3.68
CA ALA A 178 15.00 -8.00 -4.01
C ALA A 178 13.58 -7.88 -4.59
N LYS A 179 12.80 -6.87 -4.16
CA LYS A 179 11.38 -6.76 -4.49
C LYS A 179 11.03 -5.66 -5.49
N TYR A 180 11.98 -4.79 -5.81
CA TYR A 180 11.76 -3.66 -6.72
C TYR A 180 12.89 -3.55 -7.76
N GLU A 181 14.10 -3.17 -7.36
CA GLU A 181 15.20 -2.86 -8.28
C GLU A 181 15.56 -4.06 -9.15
N GLY A 182 15.87 -5.21 -8.54
CA GLY A 182 16.25 -6.42 -9.28
C GLY A 182 15.14 -6.97 -10.20
N ILE A 183 13.87 -6.74 -9.83
CA ILE A 183 12.74 -7.11 -10.70
C ILE A 183 12.65 -6.18 -11.92
N LEU A 184 12.86 -4.88 -11.73
CA LEU A 184 12.82 -3.91 -12.82
C LEU A 184 14.02 -4.11 -13.77
N ASP A 185 15.22 -4.31 -13.24
CA ASP A 185 16.45 -4.53 -14.01
C ASP A 185 16.40 -5.83 -14.81
N GLY A 186 15.72 -6.84 -14.28
CA GLY A 186 15.54 -8.14 -14.95
C GLY A 186 14.43 -8.18 -15.99
N ASN A 187 13.65 -7.10 -16.20
CA ASN A 187 12.50 -7.12 -17.08
C ASN A 187 12.68 -6.19 -18.30
N PRO A 188 13.00 -6.73 -19.49
CA PRO A 188 13.28 -5.92 -20.68
C PRO A 188 12.06 -5.17 -21.24
N ALA A 189 10.83 -5.55 -20.86
CA ALA A 189 9.62 -4.85 -21.27
C ALA A 189 9.31 -3.63 -20.38
N ILE A 190 10.11 -3.37 -19.34
CA ILE A 190 9.99 -2.21 -18.45
C ILE A 190 11.19 -1.29 -18.63
N THR A 191 10.96 -0.09 -19.12
CA THR A 191 11.97 0.97 -19.16
C THR A 191 11.79 1.90 -17.97
N VAL A 192 12.83 2.07 -17.15
CA VAL A 192 12.80 2.97 -16.00
C VAL A 192 13.40 4.32 -16.38
N LEU A 193 12.64 5.40 -16.19
CA LEU A 193 13.10 6.78 -16.32
C LEU A 193 13.23 7.43 -14.94
N ARG A 194 14.39 7.94 -14.61
CA ARG A 194 14.66 8.68 -13.38
C ARG A 194 14.36 10.15 -13.60
N GLY A 195 13.23 10.64 -13.08
CA GLY A 195 12.82 12.01 -13.25
C GLY A 195 11.41 12.30 -12.76
N GLU A 196 11.02 13.57 -12.76
CA GLU A 196 9.70 14.04 -12.37
C GLU A 196 8.80 14.20 -13.59
N ALA A 197 7.65 13.50 -13.58
CA ALA A 197 6.67 13.54 -14.66
C ALA A 197 5.67 14.69 -14.47
N ARG A 198 5.29 15.33 -15.58
CA ARG A 198 4.22 16.32 -15.64
C ARG A 198 3.40 16.10 -16.91
N PHE A 199 2.08 16.05 -16.81
CA PHE A 199 1.23 15.93 -18.00
C PHE A 199 1.37 17.15 -18.90
N LYS A 200 1.64 16.88 -20.18
CA LYS A 200 1.57 17.88 -21.24
C LYS A 200 0.14 17.94 -21.80
N ASP A 201 -0.48 16.79 -21.97
CA ASP A 201 -1.85 16.57 -22.44
C ASP A 201 -2.34 15.17 -21.98
N SER A 202 -3.51 14.73 -22.47
CA SER A 202 -4.10 13.42 -22.11
C SER A 202 -3.37 12.20 -22.70
N ARG A 203 -2.34 12.39 -23.53
CA ARG A 203 -1.61 11.32 -24.22
C ARG A 203 -0.10 11.40 -24.04
N SER A 204 0.40 12.39 -23.31
CA SER A 204 1.82 12.57 -23.11
C SER A 204 2.18 13.19 -21.76
N VAL A 205 3.34 12.81 -21.24
CA VAL A 205 4.01 13.46 -20.11
C VAL A 205 5.38 13.98 -20.51
N VAL A 206 5.78 15.10 -19.94
CA VAL A 206 7.16 15.58 -19.95
C VAL A 206 7.81 15.08 -18.68
N VAL A 207 8.96 14.47 -18.80
CA VAL A 207 9.78 13.99 -17.68
C VAL A 207 11.02 14.86 -17.59
N HIS A 208 11.14 15.62 -16.49
CA HIS A 208 12.36 16.32 -16.12
C HIS A 208 13.33 15.31 -15.51
N LEU A 209 14.38 14.94 -16.26
CA LEU A 209 15.32 13.90 -15.85
C LEU A 209 16.21 14.36 -14.69
N ASN A 210 16.52 13.46 -13.76
CA ASN A 210 17.35 13.77 -12.59
C ASN A 210 18.82 14.12 -12.94
N ASP A 211 19.30 13.63 -14.09
CA ASP A 211 20.61 13.93 -14.67
C ASP A 211 20.60 15.13 -15.63
N GLY A 212 19.45 15.79 -15.77
CA GLY A 212 19.24 16.97 -16.56
C GLY A 212 18.56 16.72 -17.91
N GLY A 213 17.95 17.78 -18.42
CA GLY A 213 17.16 17.74 -19.64
C GLY A 213 15.72 17.23 -19.46
N GLU A 214 15.03 17.14 -20.56
CA GLU A 214 13.63 16.74 -20.62
C GLU A 214 13.41 15.61 -21.63
N ARG A 215 12.47 14.73 -21.32
CA ARG A 215 12.02 13.68 -22.23
C ARG A 215 10.50 13.64 -22.30
N VAL A 216 9.95 13.69 -23.51
CA VAL A 216 8.52 13.46 -23.72
C VAL A 216 8.26 11.97 -23.86
N VAL A 217 7.31 11.47 -23.07
CA VAL A 217 6.84 10.09 -23.13
C VAL A 217 5.40 10.11 -23.61
N MET A 218 5.19 9.58 -24.83
CA MET A 218 3.86 9.29 -25.38
C MET A 218 3.39 7.95 -24.84
N PHE A 219 2.09 7.80 -24.60
CA PHE A 219 1.50 6.57 -24.09
C PHE A 219 0.10 6.31 -24.68
N ASP A 220 -0.30 5.05 -24.71
CA ASP A 220 -1.67 4.64 -25.02
C ASP A 220 -2.54 4.66 -23.75
N ARG A 221 -1.95 4.28 -22.61
CA ARG A 221 -2.57 4.32 -21.29
C ARG A 221 -1.56 4.81 -20.26
N CYS A 222 -2.06 5.44 -19.19
CA CYS A 222 -1.22 5.91 -18.10
C CYS A 222 -1.79 5.49 -16.74
N LEU A 223 -0.90 5.07 -15.83
CA LEU A 223 -1.20 4.93 -14.40
C LEU A 223 -0.54 6.05 -13.61
N VAL A 224 -1.32 6.81 -12.86
CA VAL A 224 -0.80 7.71 -11.83
C VAL A 224 -0.76 6.98 -10.49
N ALA A 225 0.43 6.77 -9.93
CA ALA A 225 0.68 6.04 -8.68
C ALA A 225 1.73 6.76 -7.80
N THR A 226 1.61 8.07 -7.71
CA THR A 226 2.58 8.98 -7.04
C THR A 226 2.49 8.96 -5.52
N GLY A 227 1.50 8.27 -4.96
CA GLY A 227 1.35 8.12 -3.51
C GLY A 227 0.99 9.40 -2.79
N ALA A 228 1.36 9.49 -1.51
CA ALA A 228 1.11 10.62 -0.63
C ALA A 228 2.34 10.93 0.23
N SER A 229 2.41 12.16 0.73
CA SER A 229 3.44 12.65 1.66
C SER A 229 2.83 13.04 3.01
N PRO A 230 3.59 13.10 4.11
CA PRO A 230 3.09 13.58 5.39
C PRO A 230 2.42 14.96 5.27
N ALA A 231 1.24 15.11 5.85
CA ALA A 231 0.52 16.38 5.91
C ALA A 231 0.96 17.18 7.12
N VAL A 232 1.33 18.44 6.88
CA VAL A 232 1.76 19.38 7.93
C VAL A 232 0.63 20.37 8.18
N PRO A 233 0.08 20.43 9.40
CA PRO A 233 -1.03 21.32 9.72
C PRO A 233 -0.54 22.79 9.77
N PRO A 234 -1.42 23.76 9.49
CA PRO A 234 -1.07 25.17 9.48
C PRO A 234 -1.05 25.76 10.90
N ILE A 235 -0.24 25.19 11.80
CA ILE A 235 -0.06 25.70 13.15
C ILE A 235 0.97 26.85 13.11
N PRO A 236 0.66 28.03 13.66
CA PRO A 236 1.59 29.14 13.73
C PRO A 236 2.95 28.74 14.31
N GLY A 237 4.03 29.11 13.61
CA GLY A 237 5.42 28.84 13.97
C GLY A 237 5.93 27.43 13.61
N LEU A 238 5.07 26.43 13.36
CA LEU A 238 5.50 25.07 13.11
C LEU A 238 6.48 24.95 11.92
N LYS A 239 6.19 25.58 10.79
CA LYS A 239 7.00 25.46 9.57
C LYS A 239 8.44 25.95 9.72
N ASP A 240 8.67 26.83 10.67
CA ASP A 240 9.97 27.45 10.92
C ASP A 240 10.80 26.67 11.97
N THR A 241 10.34 25.47 12.35
CA THR A 241 10.99 24.61 13.33
C THR A 241 11.53 23.32 12.70
N PRO A 242 12.53 22.66 13.30
CA PRO A 242 13.06 21.37 12.83
C PRO A 242 12.21 20.19 13.30
N TYR A 243 10.88 20.26 13.11
CA TYR A 243 9.97 19.16 13.43
C TYR A 243 10.27 17.92 12.59
N TRP A 244 9.89 16.78 13.12
CA TRP A 244 9.94 15.52 12.41
C TRP A 244 8.58 15.18 11.83
N THR A 245 8.59 14.58 10.65
CA THR A 245 7.53 13.70 10.19
C THR A 245 7.93 12.24 10.49
N SER A 246 7.13 11.27 10.04
CA SER A 246 7.51 9.86 10.15
C SER A 246 8.83 9.55 9.44
N THR A 247 9.20 10.31 8.41
CA THR A 247 10.44 10.11 7.66
C THR A 247 11.67 10.41 8.53
N GLU A 248 11.73 11.60 9.11
CA GLU A 248 12.86 12.03 9.96
C GLU A 248 12.93 11.19 11.24
N ALA A 249 11.77 10.83 11.82
CA ALA A 249 11.69 9.99 13.02
C ALA A 249 12.31 8.59 12.79
N LEU A 250 12.04 7.98 11.64
CA LEU A 250 12.51 6.63 11.32
C LEU A 250 14.02 6.57 11.02
N VAL A 251 14.62 7.68 10.55
CA VAL A 251 16.05 7.76 10.23
C VAL A 251 16.86 8.51 11.30
N SER A 252 16.23 8.97 12.40
CA SER A 252 16.93 9.63 13.49
C SER A 252 17.96 8.71 14.13
N GLU A 253 19.18 9.21 14.31
CA GLU A 253 20.28 8.52 15.00
C GLU A 253 20.17 8.59 16.53
N SER A 254 19.29 9.45 17.04
CA SER A 254 19.09 9.67 18.47
C SER A 254 17.70 9.29 18.93
N ILE A 255 17.60 8.93 20.20
CA ILE A 255 16.35 8.79 20.94
C ILE A 255 16.24 10.05 21.80
N PRO A 256 15.26 10.95 21.54
CA PRO A 256 15.09 12.16 22.35
C PRO A 256 14.69 11.82 23.77
N GLU A 257 15.10 12.60 24.75
CA GLU A 257 14.63 12.42 26.13
C GLU A 257 13.12 12.70 26.23
N ARG A 258 12.67 13.81 25.59
CA ARG A 258 11.26 14.22 25.55
C ARG A 258 10.80 14.33 24.10
N LEU A 259 9.73 13.62 23.77
CA LEU A 259 9.11 13.65 22.45
C LEU A 259 7.66 14.10 22.55
N ALA A 260 7.32 15.22 21.92
CA ALA A 260 5.93 15.60 21.68
C ALA A 260 5.45 15.01 20.34
N VAL A 261 4.22 14.49 20.30
CA VAL A 261 3.61 13.91 19.10
C VAL A 261 2.29 14.62 18.82
N ILE A 262 2.16 15.24 17.67
CA ILE A 262 0.88 15.80 17.20
C ILE A 262 0.22 14.79 16.24
N GLY A 263 -0.88 14.20 16.69
CA GLY A 263 -1.65 13.21 15.93
C GLY A 263 -2.21 12.10 16.82
N SER A 264 -3.26 11.44 16.34
CA SER A 264 -3.97 10.37 17.09
C SER A 264 -4.35 9.18 16.23
N SER A 265 -3.74 9.05 15.05
CA SER A 265 -3.94 7.95 14.12
C SER A 265 -2.76 6.99 14.09
N VAL A 266 -2.84 5.96 13.28
CA VAL A 266 -1.92 4.81 13.23
C VAL A 266 -0.45 5.19 13.35
N VAL A 267 0.05 6.07 12.46
CA VAL A 267 1.48 6.44 12.43
C VAL A 267 1.93 7.14 13.71
N ALA A 268 1.08 8.04 14.24
CA ALA A 268 1.36 8.75 15.49
C ALA A 268 1.53 7.77 16.64
N LEU A 269 0.59 6.83 16.79
CA LEU A 269 0.54 5.90 17.91
C LEU A 269 1.65 4.84 17.85
N GLU A 270 1.89 4.28 16.67
CA GLU A 270 2.96 3.30 16.47
C GLU A 270 4.35 3.88 16.79
N LEU A 271 4.64 5.10 16.32
CA LEU A 271 5.92 5.74 16.58
C LEU A 271 6.02 6.27 18.02
N ALA A 272 4.94 6.82 18.58
CA ALA A 272 4.91 7.26 19.98
C ALA A 272 5.26 6.11 20.93
N GLN A 273 4.60 4.96 20.81
CA GLN A 273 4.88 3.80 21.65
C GLN A 273 6.29 3.22 21.39
N ALA A 274 6.74 3.22 20.11
CA ALA A 274 8.09 2.75 19.81
C ALA A 274 9.17 3.62 20.48
N PHE A 275 9.04 4.96 20.41
CA PHE A 275 9.99 5.86 21.08
C PHE A 275 9.91 5.76 22.61
N ALA A 276 8.71 5.67 23.18
CA ALA A 276 8.56 5.45 24.63
C ALA A 276 9.29 4.18 25.09
N ARG A 277 9.08 3.08 24.38
CA ARG A 277 9.73 1.79 24.67
C ARG A 277 11.24 1.79 24.44
N LEU A 278 11.75 2.71 23.61
CA LEU A 278 13.19 2.93 23.45
C LEU A 278 13.77 3.88 24.49
N GLY A 279 12.96 4.56 25.30
CA GLY A 279 13.42 5.36 26.44
C GLY A 279 13.02 6.85 26.42
N SER A 280 12.23 7.31 25.44
CA SER A 280 11.70 8.67 25.43
C SER A 280 10.54 8.84 26.39
N LYS A 281 10.46 9.98 27.07
CA LYS A 281 9.23 10.46 27.70
C LYS A 281 8.34 11.07 26.61
N VAL A 282 7.18 10.46 26.34
CA VAL A 282 6.33 10.81 25.21
C VAL A 282 5.05 11.49 25.67
N THR A 283 4.69 12.60 25.01
CA THR A 283 3.41 13.30 25.17
C THR A 283 2.68 13.36 23.84
N ILE A 284 1.46 12.79 23.75
CA ILE A 284 0.63 12.79 22.55
C ILE A 284 -0.45 13.87 22.65
N LEU A 285 -0.50 14.79 21.68
CA LEU A 285 -1.58 15.74 21.52
C LEU A 285 -2.57 15.21 20.48
N ALA A 286 -3.73 14.81 20.95
CA ALA A 286 -4.83 14.29 20.15
C ALA A 286 -5.96 15.34 20.04
N ARG A 287 -6.28 15.79 18.84
CA ARG A 287 -7.39 16.74 18.60
C ARG A 287 -8.76 16.20 19.06
N SER A 288 -8.92 14.89 19.04
CA SER A 288 -10.05 14.14 19.56
C SER A 288 -9.56 12.99 20.42
N THR A 289 -10.20 11.84 20.43
CA THR A 289 -9.70 10.61 21.06
C THR A 289 -8.69 9.89 20.17
N LEU A 290 -7.94 8.93 20.71
CA LEU A 290 -7.07 8.07 19.91
C LEU A 290 -7.93 7.18 18.99
N LEU A 291 -7.44 6.92 17.79
CA LEU A 291 -8.13 6.11 16.76
C LEU A 291 -9.62 6.50 16.56
N PHE A 292 -9.93 7.78 16.56
CA PHE A 292 -11.29 8.34 16.56
C PHE A 292 -12.21 7.84 15.42
N ARG A 293 -11.65 7.20 14.39
CA ARG A 293 -12.40 6.61 13.27
C ARG A 293 -12.83 5.18 13.53
N GLU A 294 -12.26 4.53 14.53
CA GLU A 294 -12.58 3.18 14.96
C GLU A 294 -13.73 3.17 15.99
N ASP A 295 -14.06 2.00 16.50
CA ASP A 295 -15.01 1.87 17.61
C ASP A 295 -14.44 2.59 18.86
N PRO A 296 -15.22 3.39 19.58
CA PRO A 296 -14.75 4.10 20.78
C PRO A 296 -14.04 3.22 21.80
N ALA A 297 -14.52 1.99 22.01
CA ALA A 297 -13.90 1.04 22.91
C ALA A 297 -12.44 0.70 22.54
N ILE A 298 -12.10 0.74 21.25
CA ILE A 298 -10.72 0.55 20.78
C ILE A 298 -9.84 1.73 21.21
N GLY A 299 -10.34 2.96 21.01
CA GLY A 299 -9.64 4.18 21.42
C GLY A 299 -9.40 4.22 22.93
N GLU A 300 -10.42 3.87 23.72
CA GLU A 300 -10.34 3.78 25.20
C GLU A 300 -9.30 2.75 25.65
N ALA A 301 -9.30 1.55 25.05
CA ALA A 301 -8.37 0.48 25.39
C ALA A 301 -6.91 0.87 25.07
N ILE A 302 -6.65 1.48 23.92
CA ILE A 302 -5.33 1.97 23.54
C ILE A 302 -4.88 3.12 24.43
N THR A 303 -5.77 4.06 24.77
CA THR A 303 -5.46 5.17 25.69
C THR A 303 -5.08 4.63 27.08
N ALA A 304 -5.81 3.63 27.59
CA ALA A 304 -5.49 3.00 28.87
C ALA A 304 -4.13 2.27 28.84
N ALA A 305 -3.84 1.52 27.77
CA ALA A 305 -2.56 0.84 27.61
C ALA A 305 -1.38 1.82 27.52
N PHE A 306 -1.54 2.91 26.78
CA PHE A 306 -0.48 3.93 26.64
C PHE A 306 -0.19 4.64 27.96
N ARG A 307 -1.24 5.00 28.71
CA ARG A 307 -1.08 5.57 30.06
C ARG A 307 -0.42 4.61 31.04
N ALA A 308 -0.68 3.31 30.91
CA ALA A 308 0.00 2.28 31.72
C ALA A 308 1.49 2.17 31.39
N GLU A 309 1.90 2.49 30.14
CA GLU A 309 3.30 2.62 29.73
C GLU A 309 3.87 4.03 29.95
N GLU A 310 3.26 4.84 30.82
CA GLU A 310 3.69 6.21 31.16
C GLU A 310 3.73 7.18 29.96
N ILE A 311 2.97 6.92 28.91
CA ILE A 311 2.79 7.85 27.78
C ILE A 311 1.69 8.84 28.15
N ASP A 312 2.02 10.14 28.17
CA ASP A 312 1.05 11.21 28.41
C ASP A 312 0.11 11.33 27.19
N VAL A 313 -1.18 11.05 27.36
CA VAL A 313 -2.19 11.17 26.29
C VAL A 313 -3.13 12.33 26.62
N LEU A 314 -2.97 13.43 25.86
CA LEU A 314 -3.78 14.65 25.97
C LEU A 314 -4.84 14.64 24.88
N GLU A 315 -5.99 14.05 25.19
CA GLU A 315 -7.16 14.04 24.29
C GLU A 315 -7.80 15.43 24.22
N HIS A 316 -8.52 15.71 23.14
CA HIS A 316 -9.17 17.00 22.88
C HIS A 316 -8.23 18.22 22.98
N THR A 317 -6.93 18.00 22.71
CA THR A 317 -5.88 19.01 22.86
C THR A 317 -5.21 19.30 21.52
N GLN A 318 -5.06 20.58 21.22
CA GLN A 318 -4.37 21.08 20.04
C GLN A 318 -3.34 22.13 20.45
N ALA A 319 -2.21 22.16 19.75
CA ALA A 319 -1.27 23.26 19.85
C ALA A 319 -1.83 24.47 19.08
N SER A 320 -1.90 25.63 19.70
CA SER A 320 -2.29 26.90 19.09
C SER A 320 -1.11 27.62 18.46
N GLN A 321 0.09 27.38 18.98
CA GLN A 321 1.35 27.95 18.50
C GLN A 321 2.49 26.99 18.83
N ILE A 322 3.54 26.99 18.01
CA ILE A 322 4.76 26.22 18.22
C ILE A 322 5.96 27.17 18.05
N ALA A 323 6.89 27.08 18.97
CA ALA A 323 8.18 27.78 18.91
C ALA A 323 9.31 26.75 19.10
N TYR A 324 10.49 27.10 18.60
CA TYR A 324 11.72 26.35 18.83
C TYR A 324 12.82 27.31 19.19
N ALA A 325 13.37 27.19 20.38
CA ALA A 325 14.44 28.02 20.87
C ALA A 325 15.34 27.19 21.79
N ASP A 326 16.63 27.45 21.78
CA ASP A 326 17.63 26.81 22.64
C ASP A 326 17.63 25.27 22.61
N GLY A 327 17.27 24.69 21.46
CA GLY A 327 17.22 23.23 21.28
C GLY A 327 15.92 22.59 21.74
N GLU A 328 14.94 23.38 22.19
CA GLU A 328 13.67 22.91 22.76
C GLU A 328 12.46 23.39 21.96
N PHE A 329 11.49 22.51 21.77
CA PHE A 329 10.16 22.85 21.28
C PHE A 329 9.28 23.31 22.43
N VAL A 330 8.54 24.38 22.23
CA VAL A 330 7.51 24.88 23.14
C VAL A 330 6.18 24.92 22.38
N LEU A 331 5.23 24.11 22.84
CA LEU A 331 3.89 24.02 22.26
C LEU A 331 2.90 24.69 23.20
N ALA A 332 2.31 25.80 22.78
CA ALA A 332 1.22 26.44 23.52
C ALA A 332 -0.08 25.67 23.31
N THR A 333 -0.77 25.32 24.38
CA THR A 333 -2.05 24.60 24.36
C THR A 333 -3.07 25.26 25.29
N GLY A 334 -4.34 24.86 25.20
CA GLY A 334 -5.37 25.31 26.15
C GLY A 334 -5.13 24.85 27.61
N HIS A 335 -4.19 23.94 27.85
CA HIS A 335 -3.84 23.38 29.16
C HIS A 335 -2.45 23.83 29.66
N GLY A 336 -1.84 24.80 29.00
CA GLY A 336 -0.50 25.29 29.31
C GLY A 336 0.52 24.93 28.22
N GLU A 337 1.80 25.16 28.52
CA GLU A 337 2.91 24.87 27.62
C GLU A 337 3.41 23.42 27.78
N ILE A 338 3.69 22.79 26.64
CA ILE A 338 4.36 21.49 26.57
C ILE A 338 5.76 21.73 25.99
N ARG A 339 6.78 21.18 26.64
CA ARG A 339 8.17 21.28 26.26
C ARG A 339 8.75 19.95 25.85
N ALA A 340 9.46 19.90 24.74
CA ALA A 340 10.04 18.67 24.19
C ALA A 340 11.33 18.95 23.41
N ASP A 341 12.22 17.97 23.35
CA ASP A 341 13.47 18.05 22.59
C ASP A 341 13.24 17.79 21.09
N LYS A 342 12.21 17.01 20.79
CA LYS A 342 11.74 16.75 19.42
C LYS A 342 10.21 16.79 19.34
N LEU A 343 9.76 17.17 18.14
CA LEU A 343 8.33 17.22 17.82
C LEU A 343 8.07 16.34 16.60
N LEU A 344 7.23 15.31 16.76
CA LEU A 344 6.73 14.47 15.68
C LEU A 344 5.35 14.96 15.22
N VAL A 345 5.23 15.31 13.95
CA VAL A 345 3.98 15.70 13.30
C VAL A 345 3.47 14.52 12.46
N ALA A 346 2.40 13.89 12.91
CA ALA A 346 1.79 12.70 12.29
C ALA A 346 0.26 12.87 12.14
N THR A 347 -0.16 13.97 11.49
CA THR A 347 -1.56 14.41 11.38
C THR A 347 -2.29 13.90 10.15
N GLY A 348 -1.67 12.99 9.38
CA GLY A 348 -2.22 12.40 8.16
C GLY A 348 -1.28 12.56 6.98
N ARG A 349 -1.79 12.29 5.78
CA ARG A 349 -1.03 12.35 4.52
C ARG A 349 -1.81 13.13 3.46
N ALA A 350 -1.10 13.81 2.58
CA ALA A 350 -1.64 14.55 1.45
C ALA A 350 -1.22 13.89 0.13
N PRO A 351 -2.14 13.74 -0.85
CA PRO A 351 -1.83 13.17 -2.16
C PRO A 351 -0.75 13.94 -2.91
N ASN A 352 0.16 13.23 -3.58
CA ASN A 352 1.22 13.81 -4.41
C ASN A 352 0.71 14.07 -5.85
N THR A 353 -0.18 15.04 -6.01
CA THR A 353 -0.86 15.34 -7.27
C THR A 353 -0.56 16.73 -7.81
N ARG A 354 -0.12 17.66 -6.97
CA ARG A 354 0.01 19.09 -7.31
C ARG A 354 0.99 19.39 -8.43
N SER A 355 2.12 18.67 -8.52
CA SER A 355 3.16 18.91 -9.54
C SER A 355 2.83 18.27 -10.89
N LEU A 356 1.81 17.41 -10.96
CA LEU A 356 1.52 16.59 -12.14
C LEU A 356 0.83 17.33 -13.29
N ASN A 357 0.26 18.54 -13.08
CA ASN A 357 -0.54 19.26 -14.10
C ASN A 357 -1.74 18.43 -14.60
N LEU A 358 -2.49 17.84 -13.69
CA LEU A 358 -3.60 16.92 -13.99
C LEU A 358 -4.71 17.57 -14.85
N GLU A 359 -4.88 18.87 -14.76
CA GLU A 359 -5.85 19.63 -15.56
C GLU A 359 -5.58 19.49 -17.05
N ALA A 360 -4.30 19.54 -17.49
CA ALA A 360 -3.93 19.38 -18.89
C ALA A 360 -4.30 17.99 -19.45
N ALA A 361 -4.44 17.00 -18.58
CA ALA A 361 -4.86 15.65 -18.94
C ALA A 361 -6.36 15.39 -18.72
N GLY A 362 -7.12 16.37 -18.21
CA GLY A 362 -8.54 16.22 -17.92
C GLY A 362 -8.85 15.33 -16.70
N VAL A 363 -7.89 15.17 -15.78
CA VAL A 363 -8.03 14.32 -14.60
C VAL A 363 -8.58 15.13 -13.43
N ALA A 364 -9.73 14.75 -12.92
CA ALA A 364 -10.40 15.40 -11.79
C ALA A 364 -9.79 14.98 -10.43
N ILE A 365 -9.70 15.94 -9.53
CA ILE A 365 -9.31 15.76 -8.13
C ILE A 365 -10.41 16.25 -7.19
N ASN A 366 -10.49 15.67 -5.99
CA ASN A 366 -11.41 16.13 -4.94
C ASN A 366 -10.82 17.33 -4.15
N ALA A 367 -11.57 17.84 -3.17
CA ALA A 367 -11.16 18.98 -2.35
C ALA A 367 -9.87 18.74 -1.53
N GLN A 368 -9.50 17.49 -1.28
CA GLN A 368 -8.27 17.08 -0.61
C GLN A 368 -7.10 16.92 -1.57
N GLY A 369 -7.31 17.10 -2.88
CA GLY A 369 -6.31 16.91 -3.93
C GLY A 369 -6.13 15.46 -4.38
N ALA A 370 -6.96 14.52 -3.91
CA ALA A 370 -6.91 13.13 -4.34
C ALA A 370 -7.59 12.94 -5.70
N ILE A 371 -7.04 12.07 -6.54
CA ILE A 371 -7.60 11.72 -7.84
C ILE A 371 -8.90 10.94 -7.63
N VAL A 372 -9.96 11.37 -8.30
CA VAL A 372 -11.28 10.71 -8.26
C VAL A 372 -11.31 9.52 -9.22
N LEU A 373 -11.80 8.38 -8.75
CA LEU A 373 -11.82 7.12 -9.50
C LEU A 373 -13.21 6.50 -9.54
N ASP A 374 -13.45 5.71 -10.59
CA ASP A 374 -14.49 4.69 -10.58
C ASP A 374 -13.99 3.39 -9.91
N GLN A 375 -14.87 2.37 -9.83
CA GLN A 375 -14.51 1.06 -9.25
C GLN A 375 -13.48 0.28 -10.09
N GLY A 376 -13.31 0.63 -11.36
CA GLY A 376 -12.34 0.07 -12.30
C GLY A 376 -10.99 0.80 -12.30
N MET A 377 -10.75 1.70 -11.36
CA MET A 377 -9.52 2.52 -11.27
C MET A 377 -9.37 3.54 -12.39
N ARG A 378 -10.45 3.84 -13.14
CA ARG A 378 -10.45 4.84 -14.21
C ARG A 378 -10.65 6.24 -13.62
N THR A 379 -9.92 7.21 -14.15
CA THR A 379 -10.12 8.63 -13.84
C THR A 379 -11.20 9.25 -14.73
N SER A 380 -11.43 10.54 -14.63
CA SER A 380 -12.27 11.29 -15.56
C SER A 380 -11.71 11.35 -16.99
N SER A 381 -10.44 11.04 -17.19
CA SER A 381 -9.78 10.92 -18.50
C SER A 381 -9.74 9.43 -18.91
N PRO A 382 -10.31 9.05 -20.09
CA PRO A 382 -10.57 7.65 -20.43
C PRO A 382 -9.35 6.73 -20.44
N ASP A 383 -8.18 7.27 -20.78
CA ASP A 383 -6.93 6.52 -20.96
C ASP A 383 -5.99 6.65 -19.74
N ILE A 384 -6.43 7.37 -18.69
CA ILE A 384 -5.65 7.61 -17.50
C ILE A 384 -6.32 6.93 -16.30
N TYR A 385 -5.57 6.11 -15.61
CA TYR A 385 -5.92 5.36 -14.41
C TYR A 385 -5.14 5.86 -13.22
N SER A 386 -5.60 5.56 -12.01
CA SER A 386 -4.82 5.85 -10.82
C SER A 386 -4.99 4.77 -9.76
N ALA A 387 -3.99 4.63 -8.89
CA ALA A 387 -4.01 3.67 -7.79
C ALA A 387 -3.10 4.09 -6.63
N GLY A 388 -3.46 3.69 -5.41
CA GLY A 388 -2.71 3.95 -4.20
C GLY A 388 -3.01 5.32 -3.58
N ASP A 389 -2.11 5.78 -2.71
CA ASP A 389 -2.35 6.90 -1.78
C ASP A 389 -2.57 8.27 -2.45
N CYS A 390 -2.34 8.41 -3.76
CA CYS A 390 -2.69 9.62 -4.51
C CYS A 390 -4.20 9.72 -4.82
N THR A 391 -4.97 8.71 -4.44
CA THR A 391 -6.43 8.61 -4.57
C THR A 391 -7.11 8.72 -3.20
N ASP A 392 -8.44 8.67 -3.16
CA ASP A 392 -9.24 8.65 -1.94
C ASP A 392 -9.41 7.26 -1.31
N GLN A 393 -8.73 6.25 -1.86
CA GLN A 393 -8.74 4.89 -1.34
C GLN A 393 -7.96 4.76 -0.02
N PRO A 394 -8.24 3.72 0.80
CA PRO A 394 -7.50 3.45 2.02
C PRO A 394 -5.99 3.32 1.78
N GLN A 395 -5.19 4.05 2.55
CA GLN A 395 -3.74 4.17 2.36
C GLN A 395 -2.98 2.96 2.94
N PHE A 396 -3.16 1.79 2.31
CA PHE A 396 -2.46 0.55 2.62
C PHE A 396 -1.75 0.00 1.38
N VAL A 397 -0.56 -0.54 1.56
CA VAL A 397 0.25 -1.05 0.44
C VAL A 397 -0.45 -2.20 -0.31
N TYR A 398 -1.18 -3.07 0.37
CA TYR A 398 -1.91 -4.16 -0.26
C TYR A 398 -3.16 -3.66 -1.02
N VAL A 399 -3.81 -2.58 -0.58
CA VAL A 399 -4.88 -1.91 -1.33
C VAL A 399 -4.29 -1.28 -2.60
N ALA A 400 -3.17 -0.57 -2.45
CA ALA A 400 -2.46 0.04 -3.58
C ALA A 400 -2.05 -1.02 -4.62
N ALA A 401 -1.46 -2.16 -4.20
CA ALA A 401 -1.07 -3.24 -5.09
C ALA A 401 -2.28 -3.90 -5.78
N ALA A 402 -3.36 -4.15 -5.03
CA ALA A 402 -4.60 -4.69 -5.57
C ALA A 402 -5.25 -3.75 -6.61
N ALA A 403 -5.25 -2.43 -6.34
CA ALA A 403 -5.74 -1.41 -7.26
C ALA A 403 -4.87 -1.32 -8.52
N GLY A 404 -3.53 -1.31 -8.38
CA GLY A 404 -2.60 -1.31 -9.50
C GLY A 404 -2.76 -2.52 -10.43
N THR A 405 -2.93 -3.71 -9.86
CA THR A 405 -3.22 -4.93 -10.62
C THR A 405 -4.52 -4.80 -11.43
N ARG A 406 -5.59 -4.27 -10.82
CA ARG A 406 -6.88 -4.08 -11.50
C ARG A 406 -6.81 -3.02 -12.58
N ALA A 407 -6.11 -1.92 -12.31
CA ALA A 407 -5.84 -0.90 -13.32
C ALA A 407 -5.14 -1.50 -14.56
N ALA A 408 -4.11 -2.33 -14.37
CA ALA A 408 -3.42 -2.99 -15.48
C ALA A 408 -4.34 -3.92 -16.27
N ILE A 409 -5.17 -4.73 -15.59
CA ILE A 409 -6.15 -5.59 -16.24
C ILE A 409 -7.12 -4.75 -17.09
N ASN A 410 -7.60 -3.64 -16.54
CA ASN A 410 -8.56 -2.78 -17.24
C ASN A 410 -7.92 -1.98 -18.38
N MET A 411 -6.69 -1.52 -18.23
CA MET A 411 -5.90 -0.89 -19.30
C MET A 411 -5.63 -1.82 -20.49
N THR A 412 -5.59 -3.13 -20.23
CA THR A 412 -5.30 -4.17 -21.24
C THR A 412 -6.56 -4.92 -21.71
N GLY A 413 -7.73 -4.29 -21.64
CA GLY A 413 -8.98 -4.80 -22.20
C GLY A 413 -9.87 -5.62 -21.25
N GLY A 414 -9.53 -5.69 -19.95
CA GLY A 414 -10.39 -6.29 -18.93
C GLY A 414 -11.40 -5.30 -18.34
N ASP A 415 -12.26 -5.81 -17.45
CA ASP A 415 -13.22 -5.01 -16.68
C ASP A 415 -13.41 -5.61 -15.29
N VAL A 416 -12.52 -5.25 -14.37
CA VAL A 416 -12.50 -5.75 -12.99
C VAL A 416 -12.60 -4.60 -11.99
N ALA A 417 -13.38 -4.78 -10.94
CA ALA A 417 -13.57 -3.82 -9.88
C ALA A 417 -12.71 -4.13 -8.65
N LEU A 418 -12.38 -3.12 -7.86
CA LEU A 418 -11.76 -3.25 -6.55
C LEU A 418 -12.84 -3.35 -5.48
N ASP A 419 -12.94 -4.49 -4.82
CA ASP A 419 -13.80 -4.69 -3.65
C ASP A 419 -12.99 -4.60 -2.36
N LEU A 420 -13.35 -3.63 -1.50
CA LEU A 420 -12.74 -3.38 -0.20
C LEU A 420 -13.66 -3.75 0.97
N THR A 421 -14.75 -4.46 0.72
CA THR A 421 -15.78 -4.79 1.74
C THR A 421 -15.19 -5.56 2.92
N ALA A 422 -14.28 -6.50 2.65
CA ALA A 422 -13.61 -7.31 3.66
C ALA A 422 -12.13 -6.93 3.84
N MET A 423 -11.79 -5.65 3.63
CA MET A 423 -10.41 -5.17 3.78
C MET A 423 -9.96 -5.29 5.24
N PRO A 424 -8.87 -6.02 5.53
CA PRO A 424 -8.28 -6.05 6.87
C PRO A 424 -7.47 -4.77 7.12
N ALA A 425 -7.41 -4.31 8.36
CA ALA A 425 -6.53 -3.25 8.80
C ALA A 425 -5.88 -3.62 10.13
N VAL A 426 -4.60 -3.28 10.31
CA VAL A 426 -3.85 -3.56 11.53
C VAL A 426 -3.08 -2.31 11.95
N VAL A 427 -3.16 -1.99 13.25
CA VAL A 427 -2.29 -1.03 13.94
C VAL A 427 -1.32 -1.83 14.81
N PHE A 428 -0.03 -1.61 14.62
CA PHE A 428 1.03 -2.38 15.29
C PHE A 428 1.45 -1.76 16.64
N THR A 429 0.46 -1.27 17.38
CA THR A 429 0.62 -0.91 18.80
C THR A 429 0.57 -2.17 19.68
N ASP A 430 0.80 -2.02 20.97
CA ASP A 430 0.59 -3.07 21.96
C ASP A 430 -0.41 -2.53 23.02
N PRO A 431 -1.61 -3.09 23.11
CA PRO A 431 -2.14 -4.18 22.27
C PRO A 431 -2.29 -3.80 20.79
N GLN A 432 -2.19 -4.80 19.91
CA GLN A 432 -2.46 -4.60 18.48
C GLN A 432 -3.95 -4.40 18.25
N VAL A 433 -4.29 -3.52 17.28
CA VAL A 433 -5.66 -3.35 16.81
C VAL A 433 -5.78 -3.99 15.44
N ALA A 434 -6.69 -4.93 15.28
CA ALA A 434 -6.98 -5.57 14.00
C ALA A 434 -8.47 -5.48 13.71
N THR A 435 -8.81 -4.99 12.52
CA THR A 435 -10.20 -4.83 12.07
C THR A 435 -10.38 -5.43 10.67
N VAL A 436 -11.59 -5.92 10.38
CA VAL A 436 -11.97 -6.42 9.06
C VAL A 436 -13.47 -6.26 8.86
N GLY A 437 -13.85 -5.81 7.65
CA GLY A 437 -15.27 -5.70 7.28
C GLY A 437 -16.02 -4.58 8.00
N TYR A 438 -17.23 -4.89 8.48
CA TYR A 438 -18.14 -3.90 9.06
C TYR A 438 -17.95 -3.73 10.57
N THR A 439 -17.93 -2.48 11.03
CA THR A 439 -18.09 -2.16 12.45
C THR A 439 -19.53 -2.45 12.93
N ALA A 440 -19.73 -2.61 14.24
CA ALA A 440 -21.07 -2.81 14.83
C ALA A 440 -22.04 -1.67 14.45
N ARG A 441 -21.55 -0.43 14.36
CA ARG A 441 -22.31 0.75 13.95
C ARG A 441 -22.77 0.65 12.49
N ARG A 442 -21.90 0.20 11.60
CA ARG A 442 -22.21 0.03 10.17
C ARG A 442 -23.16 -1.14 9.90
N LYS A 443 -23.10 -2.22 10.69
CA LYS A 443 -24.04 -3.33 10.67
C LYS A 443 -25.48 -2.90 11.01
N ARG A 444 -25.66 -1.99 11.96
CA ARG A 444 -26.98 -1.45 12.34
C ARG A 444 -27.64 -0.66 11.19
N THR A 445 -26.87 0.16 10.48
CA THR A 445 -27.36 0.98 9.35
C THR A 445 -27.76 0.12 8.14
N THR A 446 -27.04 -0.97 7.88
CA THR A 446 -27.34 -1.88 6.75
C THR A 446 -28.58 -2.76 7.01
N ARG A 447 -28.90 -3.05 8.28
CA ARG A 447 -30.12 -3.81 8.62
C ARG A 447 -31.41 -3.00 8.49
N VAL A 448 -31.35 -1.67 8.57
CA VAL A 448 -32.51 -0.78 8.46
C VAL A 448 -32.90 -0.52 7.00
N SER A 449 -32.06 -0.83 6.03
CA SER A 449 -32.27 -0.56 4.60
C SER A 449 -32.71 -1.78 3.77
N LYS A 450 -33.15 -2.89 4.38
CA LYS A 450 -33.83 -3.95 3.61
C LYS A 450 -35.26 -3.53 3.33
N PRO A 451 -35.68 -3.39 2.06
CA PRO A 451 -37.09 -3.23 1.74
C PRO A 451 -37.81 -4.50 2.20
N THR A 452 -38.86 -4.33 2.99
CA THR A 452 -39.85 -5.36 3.24
C THR A 452 -40.41 -5.78 1.89
N ALA A 453 -40.06 -7.00 1.45
CA ALA A 453 -40.79 -7.59 0.36
C ALA A 453 -42.25 -7.75 0.79
N ASP A 454 -43.10 -6.96 0.18
CA ASP A 454 -44.55 -7.07 0.34
C ASP A 454 -44.99 -8.41 -0.26
N CYS A 455 -45.25 -9.38 0.61
CA CYS A 455 -45.91 -10.61 0.25
C CYS A 455 -47.42 -10.38 0.29
N SER A 456 -47.96 -9.79 -0.76
CA SER A 456 -49.40 -9.80 -1.02
C SER A 456 -49.66 -10.24 -2.46
N ARG A 457 -50.15 -11.44 -2.53
CA ARG A 457 -50.89 -12.23 -3.57
C ARG A 457 -50.09 -13.22 -4.34
#